data_f7f5b86a9f85231cff221b8e94d3f7ef
#
_entry.id   f7f5b86a9f85231cff221b8e94d3f7ef
#
_cell.length_a   1.000
_cell.length_b   1.000
_cell.length_c   1.000
_cell.angle_alpha   90.00
_cell.angle_beta   90.00
_cell.angle_gamma   90.00
#
_symmetry.space_group_name_H-M   'P 1'
#
loop_
_entity.id
_entity.type
_entity.pdbx_description
1 polymer ?
#
loop_
_entity_poly.entity_id
_entity_poly.type
_entity_poly.pdbx_seq_one_letter_code
_entity_poly.pdbx_strand_id
1 'polypeptide(L)'
;MKKVLQWHPAFQAVLQIEFSGEAQYLQFFKEYNLTDSPLRIDTLVIKKDQGVQIRKKIGRIFRRYNIVEYKGPDDSLSVNTFFKANGYAAILQSGTKREQEIPPDEITITLVGNHYPRKLMAFLKSRYLVRITNVDSGIYYVEGLLFPLQILVQKELDSQDNLWLSRLRQNLNREHDVEVLSRAYMGKENNPLYSAAMDLIVRANWNVYKEENQMCDALKELFDELYGEKIEKQIQLEKDNAKAEGKAEGQTEGQALSVLDLLEDIGPVPSALRKTIMAQKDVETLS
;
A
#
# COMPACT_ATOMS: atom_id res chain seq x y z
N MET A 1 -6.35 13.97 11.44
CA MET A 1 -5.26 12.97 11.65
C MET A 1 -5.26 12.02 10.46
N LYS A 2 -4.14 11.92 9.69
CA LYS A 2 -4.01 10.88 8.65
C LYS A 2 -4.09 9.51 9.34
N LYS A 3 -5.10 8.71 8.99
CA LYS A 3 -5.22 7.32 9.47
C LYS A 3 -3.98 6.57 8.93
N VAL A 4 -3.16 6.01 9.80
CA VAL A 4 -1.99 5.20 9.42
C VAL A 4 -2.49 4.01 8.60
N LEU A 5 -1.90 3.79 7.43
CA LEU A 5 -2.24 2.67 6.56
C LEU A 5 -1.87 1.34 7.22
N GLN A 6 -2.82 0.42 7.30
CA GLN A 6 -2.65 -0.88 7.93
C GLN A 6 -2.28 -1.93 6.87
N TRP A 7 -0.99 -1.99 6.51
CA TRP A 7 -0.50 -2.87 5.44
C TRP A 7 -0.63 -4.37 5.75
N HIS A 8 -0.43 -4.80 7.00
CA HIS A 8 -0.43 -6.21 7.37
C HIS A 8 -1.77 -6.93 7.14
N PRO A 9 -2.94 -6.37 7.53
CA PRO A 9 -4.22 -7.01 7.24
C PRO A 9 -4.49 -7.17 5.74
N ALA A 10 -4.17 -6.16 4.94
CA ALA A 10 -4.34 -6.22 3.49
C ALA A 10 -3.34 -7.19 2.85
N PHE A 11 -2.10 -7.25 3.33
CA PHE A 11 -1.12 -8.23 2.89
C PHE A 11 -1.61 -9.67 3.11
N GLN A 12 -2.19 -9.96 4.28
CA GLN A 12 -2.77 -11.27 4.55
C GLN A 12 -3.94 -11.61 3.63
N ALA A 13 -4.82 -10.63 3.36
CA ALA A 13 -5.91 -10.80 2.41
C ALA A 13 -5.36 -11.06 1.00
N VAL A 14 -4.37 -10.29 0.57
CA VAL A 14 -3.71 -10.47 -0.73
C VAL A 14 -3.07 -11.84 -0.86
N LEU A 15 -2.37 -12.35 0.16
CA LEU A 15 -1.82 -13.71 0.10
C LEU A 15 -2.91 -14.77 -0.05
N GLN A 16 -4.03 -14.64 0.65
CA GLN A 16 -5.15 -15.57 0.48
C GLN A 16 -5.76 -15.50 -0.92
N ILE A 17 -5.80 -14.31 -1.53
CA ILE A 17 -6.22 -14.15 -2.93
C ILE A 17 -5.23 -14.83 -3.88
N GLU A 18 -3.93 -14.60 -3.68
CA GLU A 18 -2.89 -15.18 -4.53
C GLU A 18 -2.86 -16.72 -4.48
N PHE A 19 -3.18 -17.29 -3.32
CA PHE A 19 -3.28 -18.73 -3.14
C PHE A 19 -4.70 -19.30 -3.25
N SER A 20 -5.65 -18.54 -3.81
CA SER A 20 -7.06 -18.97 -3.88
C SER A 20 -7.27 -20.29 -4.60
N GLY A 21 -6.46 -20.60 -5.61
CA GLY A 21 -6.50 -21.89 -6.33
C GLY A 21 -6.06 -23.09 -5.48
N GLU A 22 -5.40 -22.88 -4.36
CA GLU A 22 -4.82 -23.90 -3.48
C GLU A 22 -5.28 -23.73 -2.02
N ALA A 23 -6.30 -22.88 -1.80
CA ALA A 23 -6.82 -22.53 -0.48
C ALA A 23 -7.22 -23.75 0.36
N GLN A 24 -7.71 -24.80 -0.28
CA GLN A 24 -8.08 -26.06 0.40
C GLN A 24 -6.92 -26.79 1.08
N TYR A 25 -5.67 -26.50 0.68
CA TYR A 25 -4.45 -27.11 1.23
C TYR A 25 -3.70 -26.21 2.20
N LEU A 26 -4.18 -24.98 2.44
CA LEU A 26 -3.48 -23.94 3.20
C LEU A 26 -4.36 -23.39 4.31
N GLN A 27 -3.78 -23.25 5.49
CA GLN A 27 -4.40 -22.60 6.64
C GLN A 27 -3.57 -21.36 7.02
N PHE A 28 -4.22 -20.21 7.11
CA PHE A 28 -3.57 -18.91 7.39
C PHE A 28 -3.87 -18.48 8.83
N PHE A 29 -2.84 -18.27 9.62
CA PHE A 29 -2.95 -17.86 11.02
C PHE A 29 -2.32 -16.46 11.20
N LYS A 30 -3.14 -15.49 11.56
CA LYS A 30 -2.72 -14.08 11.79
C LYS A 30 -1.89 -13.92 13.06
N GLU A 31 -2.33 -14.58 14.12
CA GLU A 31 -1.69 -14.59 15.43
C GLU A 31 -1.49 -16.05 15.80
N TYR A 32 -0.29 -16.55 15.59
CA TYR A 32 0.03 -17.92 15.88
C TYR A 32 0.72 -18.04 17.25
N ASN A 33 0.19 -18.88 18.14
CA ASN A 33 0.86 -19.18 19.38
C ASN A 33 2.03 -20.11 19.09
N LEU A 34 3.25 -19.64 19.31
CA LEU A 34 4.45 -20.43 19.09
C LEU A 34 4.73 -21.43 20.24
N THR A 35 4.16 -21.20 21.41
CA THR A 35 4.36 -21.99 22.61
C THR A 35 3.03 -22.17 23.33
N ASP A 36 2.96 -23.10 24.31
CA ASP A 36 1.82 -23.25 25.23
C ASP A 36 1.62 -22.01 26.15
N SER A 37 2.61 -21.12 26.25
CA SER A 37 2.53 -19.80 26.88
C SER A 37 2.25 -18.73 25.82
N PRO A 38 1.66 -17.56 26.17
CA PRO A 38 1.16 -16.58 25.18
C PRO A 38 2.27 -15.78 24.49
N LEU A 39 3.22 -16.45 23.84
CA LEU A 39 4.16 -15.82 22.93
C LEU A 39 3.51 -15.73 21.55
N ARG A 40 2.80 -14.63 21.30
CA ARG A 40 2.20 -14.31 19.99
C ARG A 40 3.22 -13.64 19.11
N ILE A 41 3.17 -13.96 17.83
CA ILE A 41 3.98 -13.31 16.81
C ILE A 41 3.09 -12.52 15.86
N ASP A 42 3.55 -11.32 15.47
CA ASP A 42 2.87 -10.45 14.49
C ASP A 42 3.08 -10.92 13.04
N THR A 43 3.59 -12.12 12.87
CA THR A 43 3.98 -12.72 11.60
C THR A 43 2.93 -13.73 11.16
N LEU A 44 2.65 -13.77 9.86
CA LEU A 44 1.72 -14.75 9.30
C LEU A 44 2.37 -16.14 9.29
N VAL A 45 1.66 -17.13 9.81
CA VAL A 45 2.04 -18.55 9.67
C VAL A 45 1.03 -19.24 8.76
N ILE A 46 1.55 -19.89 7.72
CA ILE A 46 0.76 -20.70 6.79
C ILE A 46 1.08 -22.16 7.03
N LYS A 47 0.10 -22.95 7.42
CA LYS A 47 0.23 -24.41 7.46
C LYS A 47 -0.20 -25.01 6.14
N LYS A 48 0.61 -25.92 5.62
CA LYS A 48 0.36 -26.64 4.36
C LYS A 48 0.13 -28.13 4.67
N ASP A 49 -0.82 -28.74 3.99
CA ASP A 49 -1.06 -30.17 4.09
C ASP A 49 0.15 -30.99 3.62
N GLN A 50 0.40 -32.12 4.30
CA GLN A 50 1.51 -33.01 3.94
C GLN A 50 1.29 -33.64 2.55
N GLY A 51 2.39 -33.84 1.84
CA GLY A 51 2.36 -34.47 0.52
C GLY A 51 1.84 -33.60 -0.63
N VAL A 52 1.28 -32.43 -0.35
CA VAL A 52 0.80 -31.51 -1.39
C VAL A 52 1.95 -30.62 -1.89
N GLN A 53 2.03 -30.48 -3.21
CA GLN A 53 2.96 -29.55 -3.84
C GLN A 53 2.19 -28.31 -4.33
N ILE A 54 2.60 -27.14 -3.87
CA ILE A 54 2.00 -25.88 -4.29
C ILE A 54 2.50 -25.52 -5.69
N ARG A 55 1.57 -25.23 -6.61
CA ARG A 55 1.87 -24.87 -8.00
C ARG A 55 2.25 -23.39 -8.13
N LYS A 56 1.61 -22.53 -7.35
CA LYS A 56 1.89 -21.10 -7.29
C LYS A 56 3.35 -20.86 -6.98
N LYS A 57 4.08 -20.13 -7.84
CA LYS A 57 5.54 -19.98 -7.77
C LYS A 57 6.04 -19.47 -6.41
N ILE A 58 5.35 -18.46 -5.83
CA ILE A 58 5.69 -17.89 -4.52
C ILE A 58 5.47 -18.86 -3.35
N GLY A 59 4.78 -19.98 -3.57
CA GLY A 59 4.53 -21.03 -2.56
C GLY A 59 5.28 -22.33 -2.81
N ARG A 60 6.07 -22.46 -3.88
CA ARG A 60 6.77 -23.72 -4.19
C ARG A 60 7.75 -24.18 -3.12
N ILE A 61 8.33 -23.22 -2.37
CA ILE A 61 9.23 -23.53 -1.26
C ILE A 61 8.48 -24.08 -0.03
N PHE A 62 7.18 -23.89 0.05
CA PHE A 62 6.40 -24.16 1.27
C PHE A 62 6.54 -25.60 1.72
N ARG A 63 6.79 -25.74 3.03
CA ARG A 63 6.78 -26.99 3.80
C ARG A 63 5.52 -27.01 4.68
N ARG A 64 5.50 -27.85 5.68
CA ARG A 64 4.36 -27.98 6.60
C ARG A 64 4.05 -26.67 7.33
N TYR A 65 5.09 -25.92 7.76
CA TYR A 65 4.96 -24.64 8.45
C TYR A 65 5.73 -23.57 7.70
N ASN A 66 5.07 -22.45 7.39
CA ASN A 66 5.67 -21.40 6.59
C ASN A 66 5.47 -20.06 7.27
N ILE A 67 6.57 -19.49 7.77
CA ILE A 67 6.59 -18.20 8.45
C ILE A 67 6.79 -17.12 7.40
N VAL A 68 5.84 -16.17 7.32
CA VAL A 68 5.86 -15.11 6.32
C VAL A 68 5.93 -13.77 7.01
N GLU A 69 7.10 -13.12 6.96
CA GLU A 69 7.31 -11.77 7.49
C GLU A 69 7.20 -10.76 6.34
N TYR A 70 6.33 -9.78 6.49
CA TYR A 70 6.08 -8.73 5.51
C TYR A 70 6.58 -7.37 6.00
N LYS A 71 7.20 -6.63 5.09
CA LYS A 71 7.57 -5.23 5.26
C LYS A 71 6.85 -4.37 4.25
N GLY A 72 6.11 -3.37 4.75
CA GLY A 72 5.36 -2.42 3.92
C GLY A 72 6.25 -1.62 2.97
N PRO A 73 5.65 -0.87 2.03
CA PRO A 73 6.41 -0.17 0.99
C PRO A 73 7.44 0.84 1.51
N ASP A 74 7.19 1.42 2.67
CA ASP A 74 8.08 2.41 3.32
C ASP A 74 9.15 1.76 4.21
N ASP A 75 9.04 0.45 4.46
CA ASP A 75 9.97 -0.33 5.24
C ASP A 75 10.94 -1.13 4.34
N SER A 76 12.04 -1.58 4.93
CA SER A 76 13.00 -2.43 4.23
C SER A 76 13.23 -3.75 4.94
N LEU A 77 13.45 -4.81 4.17
CA LEU A 77 13.94 -6.08 4.69
C LEU A 77 15.38 -5.88 5.19
N SER A 78 15.57 -6.03 6.48
CA SER A 78 16.84 -5.82 7.17
C SER A 78 17.43 -7.13 7.71
N VAL A 79 18.68 -7.07 8.16
CA VAL A 79 19.32 -8.16 8.91
C VAL A 79 18.51 -8.48 10.18
N ASN A 80 17.95 -7.48 10.85
CA ASN A 80 17.11 -7.70 12.03
C ASN A 80 15.81 -8.42 11.66
N THR A 81 15.22 -8.13 10.50
CA THR A 81 14.03 -8.86 9.98
C THR A 81 14.35 -10.33 9.78
N PHE A 82 15.51 -10.65 9.22
CA PHE A 82 16.00 -12.02 9.05
C PHE A 82 16.14 -12.74 10.41
N PHE A 83 16.80 -12.12 11.38
CA PHE A 83 16.97 -12.74 12.71
C PHE A 83 15.66 -12.89 13.45
N LYS A 84 14.74 -11.91 13.35
CA LYS A 84 13.40 -11.99 13.93
C LYS A 84 12.64 -13.21 13.40
N ALA A 85 12.59 -13.39 12.08
CA ALA A 85 11.90 -14.51 11.45
C ALA A 85 12.53 -15.86 11.78
N ASN A 86 13.87 -15.94 11.85
CA ASN A 86 14.59 -17.13 12.29
C ASN A 86 14.33 -17.46 13.77
N GLY A 87 14.26 -16.44 14.64
CA GLY A 87 13.86 -16.58 16.04
C GLY A 87 12.48 -17.22 16.17
N TYR A 88 11.52 -16.77 15.38
CA TYR A 88 10.18 -17.35 15.36
C TYR A 88 10.17 -18.80 14.86
N ALA A 89 10.96 -19.12 13.84
CA ALA A 89 11.11 -20.50 13.36
C ALA A 89 11.73 -21.42 14.44
N ALA A 90 12.76 -20.94 15.14
CA ALA A 90 13.40 -21.68 16.21
C ALA A 90 12.46 -21.90 17.40
N ILE A 91 11.67 -20.89 17.79
CA ILE A 91 10.67 -21.00 18.86
C ILE A 91 9.55 -21.97 18.46
N LEU A 92 9.05 -21.90 17.22
CA LEU A 92 8.05 -22.83 16.72
C LEU A 92 8.56 -24.29 16.78
N GLN A 93 9.80 -24.51 16.38
CA GLN A 93 10.43 -25.83 16.39
C GLN A 93 10.61 -26.37 17.82
N SER A 94 11.09 -25.51 18.74
CA SER A 94 11.41 -25.92 20.13
C SER A 94 10.21 -25.91 21.07
N GLY A 95 9.11 -25.21 20.72
CA GLY A 95 7.90 -25.09 21.54
C GLY A 95 6.96 -26.28 21.48
N THR A 96 7.38 -27.43 20.98
CA THR A 96 6.59 -28.64 20.84
C THR A 96 6.70 -29.53 22.10
N LYS A 97 5.68 -30.39 22.33
CA LYS A 97 5.66 -31.29 23.51
C LYS A 97 6.66 -32.45 23.44
N ARG A 98 7.01 -32.84 22.21
CA ARG A 98 7.97 -33.92 21.94
C ARG A 98 9.17 -33.35 21.22
N GLU A 99 10.35 -33.84 21.57
CA GLU A 99 11.57 -33.53 20.88
C GLU A 99 11.45 -33.89 19.37
N GLN A 100 11.84 -32.96 18.50
CA GLN A 100 11.77 -33.10 17.04
C GLN A 100 10.36 -33.37 16.46
N GLU A 101 9.29 -32.98 17.14
CA GLU A 101 7.92 -33.11 16.63
C GLU A 101 7.72 -32.27 15.34
N ILE A 102 8.43 -31.16 15.25
CA ILE A 102 8.53 -30.36 14.04
C ILE A 102 10.01 -30.28 13.63
N PRO A 103 10.46 -31.11 12.68
CA PRO A 103 11.84 -31.04 12.17
C PRO A 103 12.10 -29.69 11.49
N PRO A 104 13.34 -29.14 11.54
CA PRO A 104 13.67 -27.86 10.92
C PRO A 104 13.39 -27.79 9.41
N ASP A 105 13.55 -28.90 8.68
CA ASP A 105 13.26 -29.02 7.26
C ASP A 105 11.76 -28.99 6.91
N GLU A 106 10.87 -29.09 7.90
CA GLU A 106 9.43 -28.89 7.77
C GLU A 106 9.00 -27.42 7.94
N ILE A 107 9.96 -26.53 8.23
CA ILE A 107 9.69 -25.08 8.41
C ILE A 107 10.36 -24.31 7.27
N THR A 108 9.65 -23.35 6.68
CA THR A 108 10.25 -22.37 5.76
C THR A 108 10.03 -20.95 6.24
N ILE A 109 10.90 -20.06 5.81
CA ILE A 109 10.78 -18.62 6.06
C ILE A 109 10.63 -17.90 4.72
N THR A 110 9.63 -17.02 4.62
CA THR A 110 9.46 -16.12 3.48
C THR A 110 9.53 -14.68 3.98
N LEU A 111 10.47 -13.91 3.48
CA LEU A 111 10.58 -12.47 3.72
C LEU A 111 10.02 -11.73 2.50
N VAL A 112 9.02 -10.87 2.70
CA VAL A 112 8.38 -10.12 1.63
C VAL A 112 8.63 -8.63 1.80
N GLY A 113 9.15 -7.99 0.77
CA GLY A 113 9.38 -6.54 0.77
C GLY A 113 9.27 -5.94 -0.63
N ASN A 114 9.14 -4.62 -0.66
CA ASN A 114 8.89 -3.90 -1.92
C ASN A 114 10.13 -3.82 -2.82
N HIS A 115 11.32 -3.75 -2.22
CA HIS A 115 12.60 -3.55 -2.91
C HIS A 115 13.60 -4.68 -2.63
N TYR A 116 14.50 -4.90 -3.58
CA TYR A 116 15.62 -5.84 -3.41
C TYR A 116 16.50 -5.45 -2.20
N PRO A 117 16.64 -6.32 -1.19
CA PRO A 117 17.27 -5.99 0.08
C PRO A 117 18.81 -6.15 0.01
N ARG A 118 19.51 -5.24 -0.70
CA ARG A 118 20.95 -5.32 -0.97
C ARG A 118 21.81 -5.59 0.27
N LYS A 119 21.53 -4.89 1.39
CA LYS A 119 22.28 -5.04 2.65
C LYS A 119 22.09 -6.43 3.26
N LEU A 120 20.85 -6.94 3.26
CA LEU A 120 20.55 -8.29 3.75
C LEU A 120 21.23 -9.36 2.87
N MET A 121 21.11 -9.23 1.55
CA MET A 121 21.74 -10.17 0.61
C MET A 121 23.27 -10.21 0.76
N ALA A 122 23.91 -9.05 0.90
CA ALA A 122 25.35 -8.95 1.14
C ALA A 122 25.73 -9.57 2.50
N PHE A 123 24.96 -9.32 3.55
CA PHE A 123 25.17 -9.91 4.87
C PHE A 123 25.09 -11.44 4.80
N LEU A 124 24.05 -11.99 4.19
CA LEU A 124 23.88 -13.44 4.07
C LEU A 124 25.05 -14.09 3.34
N LYS A 125 25.47 -13.51 2.21
CA LYS A 125 26.63 -14.00 1.44
C LYS A 125 27.95 -13.92 2.22
N SER A 126 28.14 -12.89 3.04
CA SER A 126 29.40 -12.67 3.77
C SER A 126 29.50 -13.44 5.08
N ARG A 127 28.37 -13.78 5.72
CA ARG A 127 28.36 -14.39 7.05
C ARG A 127 28.02 -15.88 7.05
N TYR A 128 27.35 -16.34 6.00
CA TYR A 128 26.93 -17.73 5.87
C TYR A 128 27.41 -18.30 4.56
N LEU A 129 27.68 -19.59 4.51
CA LEU A 129 28.01 -20.31 3.28
C LEU A 129 26.75 -20.64 2.50
N VAL A 130 26.04 -19.57 2.06
CA VAL A 130 24.75 -19.68 1.39
C VAL A 130 24.90 -19.52 -0.12
N ARG A 131 24.04 -20.25 -0.85
CA ARG A 131 23.78 -20.03 -2.26
C ARG A 131 22.48 -19.25 -2.39
N ILE A 132 22.50 -18.09 -3.06
CA ILE A 132 21.33 -17.28 -3.36
C ILE A 132 21.04 -17.42 -4.84
N THR A 133 19.87 -17.97 -5.17
CA THR A 133 19.42 -18.22 -6.55
C THR A 133 18.15 -17.43 -6.84
N ASN A 134 18.14 -16.65 -7.93
CA ASN A 134 16.92 -16.11 -8.48
C ASN A 134 16.22 -17.24 -9.26
N VAL A 135 15.09 -17.73 -8.74
CA VAL A 135 14.36 -18.87 -9.31
C VAL A 135 13.23 -18.44 -10.24
N ASP A 136 12.78 -17.19 -10.09
CA ASP A 136 11.79 -16.53 -10.97
C ASP A 136 11.84 -15.01 -10.71
N SER A 137 11.16 -14.21 -11.51
CA SER A 137 11.07 -12.76 -11.34
C SER A 137 10.65 -12.40 -9.90
N GLY A 138 11.53 -11.71 -9.18
CA GLY A 138 11.31 -11.28 -7.80
C GLY A 138 11.30 -12.39 -6.75
N ILE A 139 11.67 -13.62 -7.09
CA ILE A 139 11.70 -14.78 -6.19
C ILE A 139 13.14 -15.27 -6.02
N TYR A 140 13.67 -15.16 -4.82
CA TYR A 140 15.03 -15.54 -4.48
C TYR A 140 15.03 -16.63 -3.40
N TYR A 141 15.69 -17.75 -3.66
CA TYR A 141 15.94 -18.80 -2.66
C TYR A 141 17.32 -18.64 -2.05
N VAL A 142 17.41 -18.85 -0.74
CA VAL A 142 18.65 -18.85 0.02
C VAL A 142 18.83 -20.23 0.63
N GLU A 143 19.79 -20.97 0.09
CA GLU A 143 20.12 -22.33 0.50
C GLU A 143 21.36 -22.35 1.39
N GLY A 144 21.45 -23.28 2.31
CA GLY A 144 22.57 -23.41 3.26
C GLY A 144 22.28 -22.80 4.64
N LEU A 145 21.01 -22.42 4.92
CA LEU A 145 20.54 -22.00 6.24
C LEU A 145 19.85 -23.18 6.94
N LEU A 146 19.67 -23.05 8.26
CA LEU A 146 18.94 -24.04 9.06
C LEU A 146 17.49 -24.22 8.58
N PHE A 147 16.83 -23.11 8.28
CA PHE A 147 15.50 -23.11 7.69
C PHE A 147 15.59 -22.62 6.25
N PRO A 148 15.00 -23.32 5.25
CA PRO A 148 14.92 -22.83 3.89
C PRO A 148 14.28 -21.44 3.85
N LEU A 149 14.96 -20.48 3.20
CA LEU A 149 14.56 -19.08 3.15
C LEU A 149 14.23 -18.66 1.72
N GLN A 150 13.09 -17.99 1.56
CA GLN A 150 12.69 -17.28 0.36
C GLN A 150 12.63 -15.78 0.60
N ILE A 151 13.07 -14.99 -0.36
CA ILE A 151 12.89 -13.54 -0.38
C ILE A 151 12.04 -13.19 -1.60
N LEU A 152 10.92 -12.50 -1.37
CA LEU A 152 10.03 -11.98 -2.40
C LEU A 152 10.22 -10.48 -2.52
N VAL A 153 10.52 -10.00 -3.73
CA VAL A 153 10.65 -8.59 -4.07
C VAL A 153 9.44 -8.17 -4.88
N GLN A 154 8.45 -7.52 -4.24
CA GLN A 154 7.14 -7.25 -4.83
C GLN A 154 7.21 -6.53 -6.18
N LYS A 155 8.08 -5.53 -6.33
CA LYS A 155 8.25 -4.77 -7.59
C LYS A 155 8.82 -5.58 -8.75
N GLU A 156 9.48 -6.70 -8.45
CA GLU A 156 10.09 -7.57 -9.44
C GLU A 156 9.20 -8.78 -9.78
N LEU A 157 8.15 -9.04 -8.99
CA LEU A 157 7.24 -10.17 -9.23
C LEU A 157 6.54 -10.03 -10.59
N ASP A 158 6.40 -11.15 -11.28
CA ASP A 158 5.58 -11.23 -12.47
C ASP A 158 4.13 -10.85 -12.12
N SER A 159 3.62 -9.83 -12.79
CA SER A 159 2.32 -9.25 -12.49
C SER A 159 1.15 -10.06 -13.04
N GLN A 160 1.36 -10.97 -13.97
CA GLN A 160 0.32 -11.89 -14.44
C GLN A 160 0.12 -13.01 -13.43
N ASP A 161 1.23 -13.55 -12.91
CA ASP A 161 1.18 -14.59 -11.89
C ASP A 161 0.81 -14.05 -10.50
N ASN A 162 1.19 -12.81 -10.16
CA ASN A 162 1.06 -12.24 -8.80
C ASN A 162 0.44 -10.83 -8.83
N LEU A 163 -0.75 -10.73 -9.44
CA LEU A 163 -1.44 -9.46 -9.69
C LEU A 163 -1.59 -8.60 -8.42
N TRP A 164 -2.14 -9.18 -7.37
CA TRP A 164 -2.47 -8.45 -6.15
C TRP A 164 -1.23 -8.15 -5.31
N LEU A 165 -0.32 -9.12 -5.18
CA LEU A 165 0.89 -8.97 -4.38
C LEU A 165 1.86 -7.95 -5.00
N SER A 166 2.02 -7.96 -6.32
CA SER A 166 2.89 -7.01 -7.03
C SER A 166 2.38 -5.58 -6.95
N ARG A 167 1.07 -5.38 -6.73
CA ARG A 167 0.42 -4.06 -6.66
C ARG A 167 0.03 -3.62 -5.25
N LEU A 168 0.31 -4.43 -4.22
CA LEU A 168 0.14 -4.02 -2.83
C LEU A 168 1.27 -3.04 -2.44
N ARG A 169 1.28 -1.87 -3.05
CA ARG A 169 2.32 -0.83 -2.93
C ARG A 169 1.76 0.56 -3.20
N GLN A 170 2.57 1.57 -2.94
CA GLN A 170 2.33 2.96 -3.33
C GLN A 170 2.84 3.23 -4.76
N ASN A 171 2.44 4.37 -5.31
CA ASN A 171 2.89 4.86 -6.62
C ASN A 171 2.60 3.88 -7.77
N LEU A 172 1.35 3.43 -7.85
CA LEU A 172 0.85 2.63 -8.97
C LEU A 172 0.84 3.46 -10.24
N ASN A 173 1.03 2.80 -11.39
CA ASN A 173 0.86 3.42 -12.69
C ASN A 173 -0.63 3.59 -12.99
N ARG A 174 -1.04 4.82 -13.34
CA ARG A 174 -2.43 5.19 -13.60
C ARG A 174 -3.03 4.38 -14.75
N GLU A 175 -2.36 4.37 -15.90
CA GLU A 175 -2.93 3.84 -17.15
C GLU A 175 -2.99 2.31 -17.18
N HIS A 176 -2.10 1.65 -16.44
CA HIS A 176 -1.98 0.20 -16.48
C HIS A 176 -2.43 -0.48 -15.19
N ASP A 177 -1.88 -0.08 -14.04
CA ASP A 177 -2.12 -0.81 -12.79
C ASP A 177 -3.57 -0.63 -12.28
N VAL A 178 -4.12 0.59 -12.40
CA VAL A 178 -5.49 0.90 -11.96
C VAL A 178 -6.50 0.13 -12.79
N GLU A 179 -6.37 0.16 -14.12
CA GLU A 179 -7.30 -0.53 -15.02
C GLU A 179 -7.30 -2.04 -14.79
N VAL A 180 -6.12 -2.66 -14.67
CA VAL A 180 -5.99 -4.10 -14.46
C VAL A 180 -6.57 -4.53 -13.10
N LEU A 181 -6.30 -3.75 -12.03
CA LEU A 181 -6.88 -4.00 -10.71
C LEU A 181 -8.40 -3.82 -10.70
N SER A 182 -8.91 -2.78 -11.36
CA SER A 182 -10.35 -2.53 -11.48
C SER A 182 -11.07 -3.70 -12.15
N ARG A 183 -10.54 -4.20 -13.26
CA ARG A 183 -11.08 -5.38 -13.95
C ARG A 183 -11.01 -6.63 -13.08
N ALA A 184 -9.91 -6.83 -12.34
CA ALA A 184 -9.73 -7.99 -11.48
C ALA A 184 -10.61 -7.95 -10.22
N TYR A 185 -11.03 -6.75 -9.79
CA TYR A 185 -11.92 -6.53 -8.66
C TYR A 185 -13.40 -6.70 -9.03
N MET A 186 -13.77 -6.36 -10.26
CA MET A 186 -15.15 -6.43 -10.76
C MET A 186 -15.80 -7.81 -10.51
N GLY A 187 -16.98 -7.80 -9.88
CA GLY A 187 -17.71 -9.01 -9.48
C GLY A 187 -17.19 -9.70 -8.21
N LYS A 188 -16.24 -9.07 -7.49
CA LYS A 188 -15.65 -9.61 -6.25
C LYS A 188 -15.83 -8.67 -5.06
N GLU A 189 -16.66 -7.66 -5.20
CA GLU A 189 -16.87 -6.57 -4.23
C GLU A 189 -17.37 -7.10 -2.89
N ASN A 190 -18.24 -8.12 -2.93
CA ASN A 190 -18.79 -8.77 -1.75
C ASN A 190 -17.83 -9.78 -1.07
N ASN A 191 -16.64 -9.98 -1.63
CA ASN A 191 -15.66 -10.87 -1.02
C ASN A 191 -14.74 -10.07 -0.07
N PRO A 192 -14.75 -10.37 1.23
CA PRO A 192 -14.00 -9.58 2.23
C PRO A 192 -12.49 -9.49 1.97
N LEU A 193 -11.88 -10.50 1.34
CA LEU A 193 -10.46 -10.49 1.02
C LEU A 193 -10.15 -9.47 -0.07
N TYR A 194 -10.95 -9.48 -1.14
CA TYR A 194 -10.77 -8.54 -2.25
C TYR A 194 -11.10 -7.11 -1.82
N SER A 195 -12.17 -6.92 -1.04
CA SER A 195 -12.52 -5.62 -0.48
C SER A 195 -11.42 -5.06 0.42
N ALA A 196 -10.87 -5.87 1.35
CA ALA A 196 -9.78 -5.43 2.24
C ALA A 196 -8.48 -5.10 1.49
N ALA A 197 -8.14 -5.87 0.46
CA ALA A 197 -6.98 -5.60 -0.39
C ALA A 197 -7.17 -4.31 -1.20
N MET A 198 -8.32 -4.16 -1.84
CA MET A 198 -8.64 -3.01 -2.69
C MET A 198 -8.77 -1.72 -1.90
N ASP A 199 -9.42 -1.74 -0.72
CA ASP A 199 -9.53 -0.60 0.19
C ASP A 199 -8.13 -0.03 0.52
N LEU A 200 -7.17 -0.88 0.89
CA LEU A 200 -5.83 -0.40 1.18
C LEU A 200 -5.10 0.13 -0.06
N ILE A 201 -5.19 -0.57 -1.19
CA ILE A 201 -4.54 -0.17 -2.44
C ILE A 201 -5.06 1.21 -2.88
N VAL A 202 -6.37 1.43 -2.85
CA VAL A 202 -6.98 2.72 -3.19
C VAL A 202 -6.53 3.82 -2.23
N ARG A 203 -6.55 3.56 -0.92
CA ARG A 203 -6.08 4.54 0.08
C ARG A 203 -4.61 4.90 -0.09
N ALA A 204 -3.76 3.91 -0.39
CA ALA A 204 -2.33 4.12 -0.58
C ALA A 204 -2.02 4.89 -1.87
N ASN A 205 -2.91 4.84 -2.86
CA ASN A 205 -2.76 5.44 -4.17
C ASN A 205 -3.88 6.44 -4.50
N TRP A 206 -4.42 7.10 -3.48
CA TRP A 206 -5.54 8.03 -3.58
C TRP A 206 -5.42 9.03 -4.75
N ASN A 207 -4.25 9.67 -4.88
CA ASN A 207 -4.03 10.69 -5.91
C ASN A 207 -4.16 10.14 -7.34
N VAL A 208 -3.85 8.86 -7.54
CA VAL A 208 -3.95 8.20 -8.83
C VAL A 208 -5.42 7.88 -9.15
N TYR A 209 -6.15 7.36 -8.17
CA TYR A 209 -7.55 6.97 -8.34
C TYR A 209 -8.52 8.14 -8.48
N LYS A 210 -8.33 9.24 -7.72
CA LYS A 210 -9.21 10.42 -7.80
C LYS A 210 -9.24 11.12 -9.16
N GLU A 211 -8.17 10.96 -9.95
CA GLU A 211 -8.04 11.55 -11.28
C GLU A 211 -8.52 10.63 -12.40
N GLU A 212 -8.96 9.41 -12.05
CA GLU A 212 -9.40 8.39 -13.01
C GLU A 212 -10.86 8.60 -13.40
N ASN A 213 -11.10 9.00 -14.65
CA ASN A 213 -12.44 9.22 -15.18
C ASN A 213 -13.15 7.93 -15.64
N GLN A 214 -12.45 6.78 -15.69
CA GLN A 214 -12.94 5.50 -16.17
C GLN A 214 -12.93 4.42 -15.06
N MET A 215 -13.22 4.82 -13.82
CA MET A 215 -13.42 3.83 -12.75
C MET A 215 -14.64 2.97 -13.06
N CYS A 216 -14.53 1.65 -12.86
CA CYS A 216 -15.70 0.77 -12.89
C CYS A 216 -16.66 1.14 -11.72
N ASP A 217 -17.95 0.83 -11.90
CA ASP A 217 -18.98 1.25 -10.93
C ASP A 217 -18.72 0.71 -9.52
N ALA A 218 -18.24 -0.53 -9.39
CA ALA A 218 -17.84 -1.12 -8.12
C ALA A 218 -16.71 -0.39 -7.41
N LEU A 219 -15.79 0.21 -8.15
CA LEU A 219 -14.69 1.02 -7.60
C LEU A 219 -15.18 2.41 -7.24
N LYS A 220 -16.16 2.95 -7.97
CA LYS A 220 -16.83 4.21 -7.61
C LYS A 220 -17.60 4.05 -6.31
N GLU A 221 -18.36 2.97 -6.13
CA GLU A 221 -19.08 2.68 -4.89
C GLU A 221 -18.12 2.56 -3.70
N LEU A 222 -17.04 1.80 -3.83
CA LEU A 222 -15.99 1.70 -2.81
C LEU A 222 -15.35 3.06 -2.51
N PHE A 223 -15.13 3.86 -3.53
CA PHE A 223 -14.54 5.18 -3.43
C PHE A 223 -15.48 6.16 -2.71
N ASP A 224 -16.76 6.14 -3.03
CA ASP A 224 -17.79 6.97 -2.40
C ASP A 224 -18.00 6.56 -0.93
N GLU A 225 -18.02 5.27 -0.63
CA GLU A 225 -18.12 4.77 0.75
C GLU A 225 -16.91 5.21 1.61
N LEU A 226 -15.69 5.11 1.06
CA LEU A 226 -14.47 5.42 1.80
C LEU A 226 -14.20 6.92 1.96
N TYR A 227 -14.62 7.71 0.98
CA TYR A 227 -14.17 9.09 0.82
C TYR A 227 -15.26 10.10 0.48
N GLY A 228 -16.49 9.66 0.20
CA GLY A 228 -17.60 10.53 -0.22
C GLY A 228 -17.74 11.76 0.67
N GLU A 229 -17.82 11.60 1.99
CA GLU A 229 -17.88 12.71 2.94
C GLU A 229 -16.67 13.66 2.91
N LYS A 230 -15.47 13.13 2.59
CA LYS A 230 -14.26 13.95 2.51
C LYS A 230 -14.19 14.74 1.24
N ILE A 231 -14.65 14.14 0.14
CA ILE A 231 -14.73 14.80 -1.17
C ILE A 231 -15.75 15.92 -1.09
N GLU A 232 -16.92 15.66 -0.54
CA GLU A 232 -17.95 16.67 -0.34
C GLU A 232 -17.45 17.86 0.49
N LYS A 233 -16.77 17.58 1.62
CA LYS A 233 -16.15 18.61 2.45
C LYS A 233 -15.05 19.40 1.72
N GLN A 234 -14.25 18.73 0.90
CA GLN A 234 -13.19 19.40 0.13
C GLN A 234 -13.77 20.24 -1.00
N ILE A 235 -14.74 19.73 -1.73
CA ILE A 235 -15.48 20.48 -2.76
C ILE A 235 -16.18 21.69 -2.14
N GLN A 236 -16.81 21.54 -0.96
CA GLN A 236 -17.46 22.64 -0.27
C GLN A 236 -16.44 23.71 0.16
N LEU A 237 -15.29 23.29 0.71
CA LEU A 237 -14.20 24.20 1.09
C LEU A 237 -13.63 24.97 -0.12
N GLU A 238 -13.43 24.29 -1.25
CA GLU A 238 -12.98 24.92 -2.48
C GLU A 238 -14.01 25.94 -3.03
N LYS A 239 -15.30 25.58 -2.98
CA LYS A 239 -16.39 26.50 -3.35
C LYS A 239 -16.46 27.73 -2.42
N ASP A 240 -16.31 27.52 -1.12
CA ASP A 240 -16.34 28.61 -0.14
C ASP A 240 -15.12 29.53 -0.29
N ASN A 241 -13.94 28.97 -0.57
CA ASN A 241 -12.73 29.74 -0.87
C ASN A 241 -12.88 30.56 -2.18
N ALA A 242 -13.32 29.92 -3.27
CA ALA A 242 -13.56 30.60 -4.54
C ALA A 242 -14.62 31.73 -4.40
N LYS A 243 -15.66 31.49 -3.60
CA LYS A 243 -16.68 32.52 -3.32
C LYS A 243 -16.13 33.67 -2.48
N ALA A 244 -15.25 33.37 -1.52
CA ALA A 244 -14.59 34.40 -0.70
C ALA A 244 -13.61 35.25 -1.55
N GLU A 245 -12.83 34.61 -2.43
CA GLU A 245 -11.93 35.29 -3.36
C GLU A 245 -12.70 36.16 -4.33
N GLY A 246 -13.74 35.63 -5.00
CA GLY A 246 -14.57 36.40 -5.91
C GLY A 246 -15.29 37.58 -5.23
N LYS A 247 -15.69 37.45 -3.96
CA LYS A 247 -16.27 38.55 -3.18
C LYS A 247 -15.23 39.62 -2.86
N ALA A 248 -14.02 39.23 -2.49
CA ALA A 248 -12.93 40.15 -2.21
C ALA A 248 -12.50 40.92 -3.48
N GLU A 249 -12.37 40.23 -4.61
CA GLU A 249 -12.07 40.87 -5.91
C GLU A 249 -13.18 41.84 -6.32
N GLY A 250 -14.46 41.43 -6.23
CA GLY A 250 -15.59 42.30 -6.57
C GLY A 250 -15.70 43.52 -5.64
N GLN A 251 -15.35 43.41 -4.37
CA GLN A 251 -15.30 44.56 -3.45
C GLN A 251 -14.18 45.54 -3.84
N THR A 252 -12.99 45.03 -4.15
CA THR A 252 -11.84 45.86 -4.56
C THR A 252 -12.13 46.57 -5.88
N GLU A 253 -12.69 45.88 -6.87
CA GLU A 253 -13.08 46.45 -8.16
C GLU A 253 -14.19 47.49 -7.98
N GLY A 254 -15.21 47.19 -7.16
CA GLY A 254 -16.28 48.15 -6.86
C GLY A 254 -15.79 49.44 -6.20
N GLN A 255 -14.82 49.33 -5.27
CA GLN A 255 -14.21 50.51 -4.66
C GLN A 255 -13.34 51.28 -5.63
N ALA A 256 -12.55 50.60 -6.45
CA ALA A 256 -11.74 51.27 -7.49
C ALA A 256 -12.62 52.05 -8.47
N LEU A 257 -13.77 51.51 -8.87
CA LEU A 257 -14.75 52.21 -9.71
C LEU A 257 -15.38 53.41 -8.99
N SER A 258 -15.72 53.27 -7.72
CA SER A 258 -16.30 54.38 -6.91
C SER A 258 -15.31 55.55 -6.77
N VAL A 259 -14.02 55.23 -6.54
CA VAL A 259 -12.95 56.25 -6.53
C VAL A 259 -12.81 56.96 -7.86
N LEU A 260 -12.89 56.20 -8.96
CA LEU A 260 -12.81 56.79 -10.33
C LEU A 260 -14.01 57.71 -10.59
N ASP A 261 -15.23 57.31 -10.23
CA ASP A 261 -16.43 58.12 -10.37
C ASP A 261 -16.32 59.43 -9.59
N LEU A 262 -15.87 59.40 -8.34
CA LEU A 262 -15.63 60.61 -7.55
C LEU A 262 -14.57 61.53 -8.14
N LEU A 263 -13.51 60.97 -8.72
CA LEU A 263 -12.49 61.79 -9.38
C LEU A 263 -12.96 62.41 -10.69
N GLU A 264 -13.82 61.71 -11.43
CA GLU A 264 -14.40 62.18 -12.67
C GLU A 264 -15.37 63.34 -12.42
N ASP A 265 -16.07 63.40 -11.30
CA ASP A 265 -16.90 64.51 -10.86
C ASP A 265 -16.09 65.81 -10.60
N ILE A 266 -14.80 65.65 -10.26
CA ILE A 266 -13.89 66.78 -10.01
C ILE A 266 -13.24 67.27 -11.34
N GLY A 267 -13.01 66.35 -12.30
CA GLY A 267 -12.39 66.65 -13.58
C GLY A 267 -11.89 65.45 -14.34
N PRO A 268 -11.38 65.59 -15.56
CA PRO A 268 -10.97 64.45 -16.37
C PRO A 268 -9.77 63.68 -15.76
N VAL A 269 -9.94 62.36 -15.49
CA VAL A 269 -8.92 61.49 -14.88
C VAL A 269 -7.92 61.02 -15.94
N PRO A 270 -6.59 61.30 -15.76
CA PRO A 270 -5.56 60.81 -16.66
C PRO A 270 -5.56 59.30 -16.80
N SER A 271 -5.32 58.76 -18.01
CA SER A 271 -5.34 57.34 -18.29
C SER A 271 -4.33 56.50 -17.47
N ALA A 272 -3.19 57.11 -17.10
CA ALA A 272 -2.19 56.49 -16.23
C ALA A 272 -2.74 56.30 -14.79
N LEU A 273 -3.42 57.31 -14.24
CA LEU A 273 -4.01 57.27 -12.92
C LEU A 273 -5.16 56.26 -12.86
N ARG A 274 -6.02 56.23 -13.88
CA ARG A 274 -7.09 55.23 -14.03
C ARG A 274 -6.56 53.80 -13.97
N LYS A 275 -5.46 53.49 -14.71
CA LYS A 275 -4.81 52.18 -14.67
C LYS A 275 -4.25 51.86 -13.30
N THR A 276 -3.68 52.81 -12.59
CA THR A 276 -3.13 52.60 -11.23
C THR A 276 -4.23 52.28 -10.23
N ILE A 277 -5.34 52.99 -10.27
CA ILE A 277 -6.52 52.75 -9.38
C ILE A 277 -7.11 51.36 -9.64
N MET A 278 -7.33 50.99 -10.91
CA MET A 278 -7.86 49.69 -11.29
C MET A 278 -6.92 48.52 -11.00
N ALA A 279 -5.61 48.77 -10.89
CA ALA A 279 -4.62 47.74 -10.55
C ALA A 279 -4.37 47.60 -9.02
N GLN A 280 -4.97 48.47 -8.19
CA GLN A 280 -4.82 48.46 -6.77
C GLN A 280 -5.63 47.30 -6.14
N LYS A 281 -4.93 46.47 -5.37
CA LYS A 281 -5.53 45.31 -4.69
C LYS A 281 -5.79 45.52 -3.18
N ASP A 282 -5.29 46.61 -2.66
CA ASP A 282 -5.46 46.95 -1.23
C ASP A 282 -6.65 47.89 -1.05
N VAL A 283 -7.66 47.37 -0.37
CA VAL A 283 -8.93 48.06 -0.10
C VAL A 283 -8.75 49.28 0.80
N GLU A 284 -7.79 49.26 1.74
CA GLU A 284 -7.49 50.43 2.60
C GLU A 284 -6.89 51.61 1.83
N THR A 285 -6.16 51.32 0.76
CA THR A 285 -5.60 52.35 -0.09
C THR A 285 -6.66 53.01 -1.03
N LEU A 286 -7.80 52.35 -1.24
CA LEU A 286 -8.94 52.81 -2.03
C LEU A 286 -10.04 53.48 -1.19
N SER A 287 -9.92 53.50 0.13
CA SER A 287 -10.83 54.17 1.05
C SER A 287 -10.30 55.54 1.46
#